data_cc0a0f2f8ea4dba14743e6d19641980a
#
_entry.id   cc0a0f2f8ea4dba14743e6d19641980a
#
_cell.length_a   1.000
_cell.length_b   1.000
_cell.length_c   1.000
_cell.angle_alpha   90.00
_cell.angle_beta   90.00
_cell.angle_gamma   90.00
#
_symmetry.space_group_name_H-M   'P 1'
#
loop_
_entity.id
_entity.type
_entity.pdbx_description
1 polymer ?
#
loop_
_entity_poly.entity_id
_entity_poly.type
_entity_poly.pdbx_seq_one_letter_code
_entity_poly.pdbx_strand_id
1 'polypeptide(L)'
;SAASDVYKSQLKIGKGGQMVRSAGASAQLMAKEGDYALLRLPSGELRRVHICCRATIGTIGNEDHENITLGKAGRNRWLGVRPANRGVSMNPNDHPHGGGEGKSPVGRKRPVTPWGKPAYGVKTRDNRKASTKLIVKRRK
;
A
#
# COMPACT_ATOMS: atom_id res chain seq x y z
N SER A 1 7.32 -25.62 -14.28
CA SER A 1 8.38 -24.90 -13.58
C SER A 1 7.78 -24.18 -12.39
N ALA A 2 8.31 -24.39 -11.20
CA ALA A 2 7.87 -23.70 -10.01
C ALA A 2 8.01 -22.19 -10.21
N ALA A 3 6.97 -21.42 -9.86
CA ALA A 3 7.02 -19.98 -9.86
C ALA A 3 8.11 -19.53 -8.88
N SER A 4 9.11 -18.79 -9.37
CA SER A 4 10.18 -18.31 -8.51
C SER A 4 9.69 -17.07 -7.75
N ASP A 5 9.85 -17.08 -6.43
CA ASP A 5 9.60 -15.91 -5.61
C ASP A 5 10.75 -14.91 -5.79
N VAL A 6 10.40 -13.65 -5.96
CA VAL A 6 11.35 -12.56 -6.14
C VAL A 6 11.03 -11.39 -5.21
N TYR A 7 12.03 -10.67 -4.78
CA TYR A 7 11.88 -9.44 -4.00
C TYR A 7 12.85 -8.35 -4.50
N LYS A 8 12.67 -7.12 -4.04
CA LYS A 8 13.47 -5.95 -4.47
C LYS A 8 13.57 -5.83 -5.98
N SER A 9 12.46 -5.99 -6.68
CA SER A 9 12.41 -5.82 -8.13
C SER A 9 12.54 -4.37 -8.55
N GLN A 10 13.24 -4.13 -9.65
CA GLN A 10 13.36 -2.81 -10.27
C GLN A 10 12.07 -2.44 -11.01
N LEU A 11 11.66 -1.17 -10.94
CA LEU A 11 10.59 -0.62 -11.77
C LEU A 11 11.08 -0.19 -13.15
N LYS A 12 12.31 0.27 -13.22
CA LYS A 12 12.99 0.71 -14.43
C LYS A 12 14.40 0.15 -14.46
N ILE A 13 14.90 -0.15 -15.65
CA ILE A 13 16.25 -0.65 -15.87
C ILE A 13 17.26 0.33 -15.27
N GLY A 14 18.24 -0.18 -14.55
CA GLY A 14 19.33 0.61 -13.97
C GLY A 14 18.97 1.40 -12.70
N LYS A 15 17.70 1.43 -12.28
CA LYS A 15 17.28 1.97 -10.98
C LYS A 15 17.36 0.89 -9.91
N GLY A 16 17.58 1.28 -8.66
CA GLY A 16 17.57 0.34 -7.53
C GLY A 16 16.23 -0.39 -7.36
N GLY A 17 16.20 -1.48 -6.61
CA GLY A 17 14.99 -2.22 -6.29
C GLY A 17 14.00 -1.37 -5.51
N GLN A 18 12.79 -1.22 -6.03
CA GLN A 18 11.76 -0.33 -5.49
C GLN A 18 10.47 -1.04 -5.09
N MET A 19 10.21 -2.23 -5.65
CA MET A 19 9.01 -3.02 -5.37
C MET A 19 9.32 -4.14 -4.40
N VAL A 20 8.28 -4.55 -3.62
CA VAL A 20 8.33 -5.72 -2.74
C VAL A 20 9.50 -5.63 -1.76
N ARG A 21 9.50 -4.62 -0.89
CA ARG A 21 10.58 -4.37 0.07
C ARG A 21 10.19 -4.54 1.54
N SER A 22 8.90 -4.75 1.82
CA SER A 22 8.40 -4.91 3.20
C SER A 22 8.87 -6.23 3.80
N ALA A 23 8.98 -6.28 5.13
CA ALA A 23 9.35 -7.49 5.86
C ALA A 23 8.48 -8.69 5.46
N GLY A 24 9.09 -9.83 5.20
CA GLY A 24 8.43 -11.06 4.79
C GLY A 24 7.76 -11.04 3.40
N ALA A 25 7.88 -9.95 2.65
CA ALA A 25 7.21 -9.83 1.36
C ALA A 25 7.94 -10.58 0.24
N SER A 26 7.17 -11.15 -0.67
CA SER A 26 7.65 -11.72 -1.93
C SER A 26 6.65 -11.48 -3.05
N ALA A 27 7.09 -11.57 -4.29
CA ALA A 27 6.25 -11.56 -5.47
C ALA A 27 6.55 -12.80 -6.31
N GLN A 28 5.55 -13.30 -7.03
CA GLN A 28 5.71 -14.49 -7.87
C GLN A 28 5.94 -14.07 -9.32
N LEU A 29 6.95 -14.68 -9.96
CA LEU A 29 7.14 -14.60 -11.39
C LEU A 29 6.18 -15.58 -12.08
N MET A 30 5.15 -15.05 -12.73
CA MET A 30 4.10 -15.87 -13.35
C MET A 30 4.47 -16.32 -14.77
N ALA A 31 4.99 -15.41 -15.57
CA ALA A 31 5.33 -15.68 -16.97
C ALA A 31 6.39 -14.69 -17.49
N LYS A 32 7.04 -15.08 -18.57
CA LYS A 32 7.89 -14.20 -19.39
C LYS A 32 7.28 -14.13 -20.79
N GLU A 33 6.91 -12.95 -21.22
CA GLU A 33 6.23 -12.72 -22.50
C GLU A 33 6.96 -11.62 -23.29
N GLY A 34 7.70 -12.00 -24.32
CA GLY A 34 8.50 -11.06 -25.10
C GLY A 34 9.47 -10.27 -24.21
N ASP A 35 9.38 -8.95 -24.25
CA ASP A 35 10.25 -8.04 -23.49
C ASP A 35 9.80 -7.83 -22.05
N TYR A 36 8.73 -8.48 -21.59
CA TYR A 36 8.14 -8.28 -20.28
C TYR A 36 8.04 -9.57 -19.47
N ALA A 37 8.25 -9.43 -18.18
CA ALA A 37 7.96 -10.43 -17.16
C ALA A 37 6.66 -10.04 -16.43
N LEU A 38 5.77 -11.02 -16.23
CA LEU A 38 4.53 -10.83 -15.48
C LEU A 38 4.76 -11.22 -14.03
N LEU A 39 4.60 -10.25 -13.13
CA LEU A 39 4.75 -10.43 -11.69
C LEU A 39 3.40 -10.35 -11.00
N ARG A 40 3.15 -11.29 -10.08
CA ARG A 40 2.08 -11.22 -9.10
C ARG A 40 2.61 -10.59 -7.83
N LEU A 41 2.18 -9.36 -7.56
CA LEU A 41 2.59 -8.60 -6.37
C LEU A 41 1.87 -9.10 -5.10
N PRO A 42 2.39 -8.81 -3.89
CA PRO A 42 1.74 -9.19 -2.63
C PRO A 42 0.30 -8.70 -2.50
N SER A 43 -0.05 -7.59 -3.14
CA SER A 43 -1.42 -7.05 -3.19
C SER A 43 -2.38 -7.85 -4.09
N GLY A 44 -1.88 -8.87 -4.82
CA GLY A 44 -2.64 -9.62 -5.82
C GLY A 44 -2.70 -8.96 -7.21
N GLU A 45 -2.10 -7.79 -7.40
CA GLU A 45 -2.00 -7.13 -8.69
C GLU A 45 -1.04 -7.88 -9.61
N LEU A 46 -1.46 -8.10 -10.85
CA LEU A 46 -0.60 -8.62 -11.91
C LEU A 46 -0.05 -7.46 -12.72
N ARG A 47 1.27 -7.32 -12.70
CA ARG A 47 1.97 -6.23 -13.35
C ARG A 47 3.09 -6.73 -14.25
N ARG A 48 3.22 -6.09 -15.41
CA ARG A 48 4.35 -6.27 -16.34
C ARG A 48 5.53 -5.42 -15.90
N VAL A 49 6.71 -6.03 -15.93
CA VAL A 49 8.00 -5.37 -15.70
C VAL A 49 8.93 -5.76 -16.81
N HIS A 50 9.78 -4.85 -17.29
CA HIS A 50 10.71 -5.13 -18.38
C HIS A 50 11.65 -6.27 -17.98
N ILE A 51 11.92 -7.19 -18.89
CA ILE A 51 12.70 -8.41 -18.61
C ILE A 51 14.14 -8.11 -18.19
N CYS A 52 14.72 -6.99 -18.63
CA CYS A 52 16.06 -6.54 -18.25
C CYS A 52 16.13 -5.97 -16.82
N CYS A 53 14.99 -5.80 -16.14
CA CYS A 53 14.97 -5.34 -14.74
C CYS A 53 15.54 -6.43 -13.83
N ARG A 54 16.46 -6.04 -12.95
CA ARG A 54 17.03 -6.96 -11.96
C ARG A 54 16.06 -7.18 -10.81
N ALA A 55 16.07 -8.39 -10.27
CA ALA A 55 15.35 -8.77 -9.07
C ALA A 55 16.22 -9.73 -8.24
N THR A 56 15.96 -9.79 -6.95
CA THR A 56 16.58 -10.77 -6.06
C THR A 56 15.64 -11.95 -5.87
N ILE A 57 16.13 -13.16 -5.96
CA ILE A 57 15.35 -14.38 -5.76
C ILE A 57 15.22 -14.65 -4.25
N GLY A 58 14.02 -15.03 -3.81
CA GLY A 58 13.72 -15.37 -2.42
C GLY A 58 12.67 -14.43 -1.79
N THR A 59 12.66 -14.38 -0.47
CA THR A 59 11.76 -13.54 0.33
C THR A 59 12.55 -12.58 1.20
N ILE A 60 11.94 -11.46 1.59
CA ILE A 60 12.55 -10.53 2.54
C ILE A 60 12.50 -11.15 3.94
N GLY A 61 13.55 -10.97 4.71
CA GLY A 61 13.62 -11.45 6.10
C GLY A 61 12.67 -10.71 7.05
N ASN A 62 12.76 -11.05 8.35
CA ASN A 62 11.91 -10.51 9.41
C ASN A 62 10.41 -10.79 9.16
N GLU A 63 10.09 -12.02 8.80
CA GLU A 63 8.74 -12.46 8.42
C GLU A 63 7.71 -12.25 9.53
N ASP A 64 8.12 -12.37 10.79
CA ASP A 64 7.25 -12.22 11.96
C ASP A 64 6.97 -10.77 12.35
N HIS A 65 7.45 -9.80 11.59
CA HIS A 65 7.30 -8.38 11.93
C HIS A 65 5.83 -7.96 12.11
N GLU A 66 4.93 -8.47 11.27
CA GLU A 66 3.50 -8.18 11.37
C GLU A 66 2.82 -8.82 12.59
N ASN A 67 3.41 -9.89 13.13
CA ASN A 67 2.87 -10.63 14.27
C ASN A 67 3.27 -10.02 15.62
N ILE A 68 4.15 -9.01 15.65
CA ILE A 68 4.62 -8.38 16.86
C ILE A 68 3.52 -7.50 17.47
N THR A 69 3.16 -7.80 18.71
CA THR A 69 2.26 -6.97 19.50
C THR A 69 3.04 -5.93 20.30
N LEU A 70 2.73 -4.67 20.10
CA LEU A 70 3.43 -3.58 20.80
C LEU A 70 3.05 -3.49 22.28
N GLY A 71 1.89 -3.98 22.67
CA GLY A 71 1.42 -4.11 24.06
C GLY A 71 0.90 -2.80 24.68
N LYS A 72 1.55 -1.68 24.45
CA LYS A 72 1.16 -0.38 25.04
C LYS A 72 1.38 0.79 24.09
N ALA A 73 0.57 1.84 24.26
CA ALA A 73 0.66 3.06 23.44
C ALA A 73 2.01 3.79 23.59
N GLY A 74 2.65 3.70 24.77
CA GLY A 74 3.96 4.29 25.01
C GLY A 74 5.03 3.75 24.08
N ARG A 75 4.96 2.47 23.70
CA ARG A 75 5.92 1.89 22.77
C ARG A 75 5.82 2.49 21.37
N ASN A 76 4.61 2.81 20.92
CA ASN A 76 4.41 3.57 19.67
C ASN A 76 5.07 4.95 19.75
N ARG A 77 4.98 5.61 20.92
CA ARG A 77 5.63 6.90 21.14
C ARG A 77 7.16 6.79 21.06
N TRP A 78 7.74 5.73 21.56
CA TRP A 78 9.18 5.46 21.44
C TRP A 78 9.63 5.27 19.99
N LEU A 79 8.74 4.71 19.15
CA LEU A 79 8.98 4.56 17.71
C LEU A 79 8.75 5.86 16.92
N GLY A 80 8.42 6.97 17.58
CA GLY A 80 8.18 8.26 16.95
C GLY A 80 6.76 8.44 16.38
N VAL A 81 5.86 7.50 16.60
CA VAL A 81 4.47 7.59 16.14
C VAL A 81 3.66 8.46 17.10
N ARG A 82 3.17 9.59 16.63
CA ARG A 82 2.29 10.46 17.41
C ARG A 82 0.85 9.94 17.40
N PRO A 83 0.06 10.21 18.47
CA PRO A 83 -1.37 9.90 18.48
C PRO A 83 -2.10 10.58 17.33
N ALA A 84 -2.99 9.84 16.67
CA ALA A 84 -3.87 10.38 15.64
C ALA A 84 -5.23 10.74 16.23
N ASN A 85 -5.72 11.93 15.93
CA ASN A 85 -7.06 12.39 16.33
C ASN A 85 -8.08 12.04 15.25
N ARG A 86 -9.26 11.60 15.65
CA ARG A 86 -10.39 11.42 14.74
C ARG A 86 -11.00 12.76 14.38
N GLY A 87 -11.51 12.90 13.16
CA GLY A 87 -12.17 14.12 12.71
C GLY A 87 -13.37 14.55 13.57
N VAL A 88 -14.08 13.58 14.18
CA VAL A 88 -15.19 13.83 15.12
C VAL A 88 -14.74 14.58 16.39
N SER A 89 -13.48 14.45 16.78
CA SER A 89 -12.89 15.12 17.95
C SER A 89 -12.38 16.53 17.64
N MET A 90 -12.47 16.96 16.41
CA MET A 90 -11.99 18.27 15.95
C MET A 90 -13.11 19.31 15.93
N ASN A 91 -12.73 20.58 15.78
CA ASN A 91 -13.69 21.67 15.56
C ASN A 91 -14.24 21.66 14.13
N PRO A 92 -15.41 22.29 13.88
CA PRO A 92 -16.01 22.33 12.54
C PRO A 92 -15.14 22.96 11.46
N ASN A 93 -14.23 23.89 11.84
CA ASN A 93 -13.29 24.50 10.92
C ASN A 93 -12.11 23.62 10.56
N ASP A 94 -11.81 22.58 11.35
CA ASP A 94 -10.67 21.68 11.16
C ASP A 94 -11.05 20.42 10.36
N HIS A 95 -12.29 19.96 10.50
CA HIS A 95 -12.75 18.76 9.83
C HIS A 95 -14.25 18.78 9.55
N PRO A 96 -14.72 18.25 8.39
CA PRO A 96 -16.15 18.12 8.09
C PRO A 96 -16.97 17.31 9.09
N HIS A 97 -16.34 16.45 9.90
CA HIS A 97 -16.97 15.70 10.99
C HIS A 97 -16.93 16.42 12.33
N GLY A 98 -16.32 17.60 12.38
CA GLY A 98 -16.13 18.35 13.62
C GLY A 98 -17.40 18.97 14.16
N GLY A 99 -17.35 19.34 15.43
CA GLY A 99 -18.44 20.01 16.16
C GLY A 99 -19.37 19.05 16.88
N GLY A 100 -20.36 19.64 17.55
CA GLY A 100 -21.32 18.93 18.38
C GLY A 100 -20.88 18.78 19.83
N GLU A 101 -21.77 18.27 20.68
CA GLU A 101 -21.54 18.01 22.10
C GLU A 101 -21.44 16.52 22.38
N GLY A 102 -20.59 16.15 23.33
CA GLY A 102 -20.37 14.76 23.75
C GLY A 102 -19.85 13.89 22.60
N LYS A 103 -20.37 12.66 22.48
CA LYS A 103 -20.05 11.75 21.40
C LYS A 103 -20.94 11.99 20.19
N SER A 104 -20.64 13.01 19.42
CA SER A 104 -21.38 13.32 18.19
C SER A 104 -21.12 12.25 17.12
N PRO A 105 -22.15 11.88 16.33
CA PRO A 105 -21.98 11.02 15.17
C PRO A 105 -21.27 11.77 14.03
N VAL A 106 -20.87 11.03 13.01
CA VAL A 106 -20.28 11.61 11.78
C VAL A 106 -21.23 12.58 11.08
N GLY A 107 -22.56 12.40 11.23
CA GLY A 107 -23.59 13.29 10.69
C GLY A 107 -23.71 13.34 9.18
N ARG A 108 -23.07 12.40 8.45
CA ARG A 108 -23.06 12.34 6.99
C ARG A 108 -23.41 10.95 6.50
N LYS A 109 -23.89 10.83 5.26
CA LYS A 109 -24.20 9.53 4.63
C LYS A 109 -23.01 8.58 4.61
N ARG A 110 -21.79 9.11 4.54
CA ARG A 110 -20.55 8.35 4.60
C ARG A 110 -19.42 9.21 5.19
N PRO A 111 -18.39 8.59 5.79
CA PRO A 111 -17.23 9.31 6.25
C PRO A 111 -16.51 10.02 5.11
N VAL A 112 -15.95 11.19 5.41
CA VAL A 112 -15.19 12.01 4.46
C VAL A 112 -13.80 12.31 5.01
N THR A 113 -12.91 12.71 4.12
CA THR A 113 -11.57 13.20 4.47
C THR A 113 -11.64 14.64 4.98
N PRO A 114 -10.54 15.18 5.58
CA PRO A 114 -10.50 16.60 5.97
C PRO A 114 -10.83 17.58 4.83
N TRP A 115 -10.61 17.16 3.59
CA TRP A 115 -10.90 17.96 2.37
C TRP A 115 -12.29 17.69 1.77
N GLY A 116 -13.14 16.96 2.46
CA GLY A 116 -14.52 16.70 2.03
C GLY A 116 -14.68 15.57 1.00
N LYS A 117 -13.61 14.89 0.60
CA LYS A 117 -13.68 13.74 -0.30
C LYS A 117 -14.11 12.48 0.45
N PRO A 118 -14.79 11.51 -0.19
CA PRO A 118 -15.11 10.23 0.45
C PRO A 118 -13.87 9.52 0.99
N ALA A 119 -13.93 9.04 2.25
CA ALA A 119 -12.79 8.42 2.92
C ALA A 119 -12.57 6.96 2.50
N TYR A 120 -13.65 6.20 2.26
CA TYR A 120 -13.59 4.76 1.99
C TYR A 120 -14.22 4.40 0.64
N GLY A 121 -13.74 3.31 0.06
CA GLY A 121 -14.32 2.73 -1.15
C GLY A 121 -14.03 3.48 -2.45
N VAL A 122 -13.23 4.53 -2.43
CA VAL A 122 -12.91 5.32 -3.61
C VAL A 122 -11.57 4.91 -4.18
N LYS A 123 -11.54 4.69 -5.49
CA LYS A 123 -10.30 4.44 -6.22
C LYS A 123 -9.55 5.76 -6.40
N THR A 124 -8.39 5.88 -5.74
CA THR A 124 -7.59 7.12 -5.74
C THR A 124 -6.48 7.12 -6.79
N ARG A 125 -6.22 5.99 -7.45
CA ARG A 125 -5.20 5.92 -8.50
C ARG A 125 -5.62 6.79 -9.70
N ASP A 126 -4.71 7.64 -10.14
CA ASP A 126 -4.87 8.37 -11.39
C ASP A 126 -4.71 7.40 -12.58
N ASN A 127 -5.76 7.28 -13.39
CA ASN A 127 -5.79 6.41 -14.56
C ASN A 127 -4.89 6.91 -15.71
N ARG A 128 -4.50 8.17 -15.68
CA ARG A 128 -3.61 8.78 -16.69
C ARG A 128 -2.14 8.42 -16.55
N LYS A 129 -1.77 7.77 -15.42
CA LYS A 129 -0.38 7.33 -15.21
C LYS A 129 0.06 6.38 -16.32
N ALA A 130 1.23 6.66 -16.93
CA ALA A 130 1.81 5.84 -17.99
C ALA A 130 1.96 4.35 -17.58
N SER A 131 2.19 4.09 -16.29
CA SER A 131 2.27 2.72 -15.75
C SER A 131 0.95 1.96 -15.73
N THR A 132 -0.18 2.60 -16.02
CA THR A 132 -1.49 1.92 -16.05
C THR A 132 -1.54 0.84 -17.13
N LYS A 133 -0.91 1.07 -18.28
CA LYS A 133 -0.81 0.08 -19.37
C LYS A 133 -0.01 -1.18 -19.02
N LEU A 134 0.82 -1.11 -17.98
CA LEU A 134 1.61 -2.25 -17.51
C LEU A 134 0.85 -3.15 -16.52
N ILE A 135 -0.31 -2.71 -16.05
CA ILE A 135 -1.15 -3.46 -15.11
C ILE A 135 -2.10 -4.35 -15.92
N VAL A 136 -1.93 -5.67 -15.81
CA VAL A 136 -2.80 -6.65 -16.48
C VAL A 136 -4.08 -6.87 -15.69
N LYS A 137 -3.95 -7.07 -14.38
CA LYS A 137 -5.08 -7.25 -13.46
C LYS A 137 -4.85 -6.48 -12.19
N ARG A 138 -5.81 -5.65 -11.82
CA ARG A 138 -5.75 -4.90 -10.56
C ARG A 138 -6.08 -5.80 -9.37
N ARG A 139 -5.62 -5.40 -8.20
CA ARG A 139 -6.10 -5.98 -6.93
C ARG A 139 -7.62 -5.82 -6.83
N LYS A 140 -8.28 -6.77 -6.23
CA LYS A 140 -9.70 -6.68 -5.90
C LYS A 140 -9.96 -5.59 -4.85
#